data_cf776bf59ad18c1b993c2738bf33815b
#
_entry.id   cf776bf59ad18c1b993c2738bf33815b
#
_cell.length_a   1.000
_cell.length_b   1.000
_cell.length_c   1.000
_cell.angle_alpha   90.00
_cell.angle_beta   90.00
_cell.angle_gamma   90.00
#
_symmetry.space_group_name_H-M   'P 1'
#
loop_
_entity.id
_entity.type
_entity.pdbx_description
1 polymer ?
#
loop_
_entity_poly.entity_id
_entity_poly.type
_entity_poly.pdbx_seq_one_letter_code
_entity_poly.pdbx_strand_id
1 'polypeptide(L)'
;MQSGKLHRYGETDGKLSPVSALEAAFAAELGLPYCVALNSCGSSMFVALKSAGVMPGDAVLSNCFTLAPVPGALAHAGARPVLVDVCDDYTIDLADLVRKARSSGAKTLLLSHMRGHICDMQRLSEVCAEQGIALIEDCAHTMGAGWAGRATGTWGLAGCFSLQSYKHANSGEGGLLVTRDPDLAARAILYSGSYMFYAAHGARPDEAVFERWKYNTPNFSLRMGNLPAALALPQLGPLLADRGRRWNQRYHWLSQALAGTPGLTVPARPAQEQYVASSLQFSLPGLAPAAIQGFLALCAGRGLHIKWFGAVEPKGFTSVWQHWRFFGEPQLLPNAERVMAGLCDMRLPLTLSEPDCQAIAAVVRDSLAQVLAAQA
;
A
#
# COMPACT_ATOMS: atom_id res chain seq x y z
N MET A 1 5.23 -24.36 -15.86
CA MET A 1 3.99 -24.96 -16.39
C MET A 1 4.18 -26.40 -16.88
N GLN A 2 5.24 -26.74 -17.57
CA GLN A 2 5.45 -28.11 -18.08
C GLN A 2 5.46 -29.22 -17.00
N SER A 3 5.93 -28.95 -15.77
CA SER A 3 5.96 -29.90 -14.68
C SER A 3 4.58 -30.16 -14.02
N GLY A 4 3.57 -29.33 -14.25
CA GLY A 4 2.28 -29.37 -13.53
C GLY A 4 2.34 -29.06 -12.03
N LYS A 5 3.52 -28.78 -11.45
CA LYS A 5 3.75 -28.57 -10.02
C LYS A 5 3.30 -27.13 -9.60
N LEU A 6 1.98 -26.86 -9.61
CA LEU A 6 1.43 -25.52 -9.34
C LEU A 6 1.18 -25.24 -7.84
N HIS A 7 0.97 -26.31 -7.05
CA HIS A 7 0.74 -26.20 -5.60
C HIS A 7 2.06 -26.02 -4.85
N ARG A 8 2.11 -25.07 -3.89
CA ARG A 8 3.36 -24.74 -3.16
C ARG A 8 3.97 -25.88 -2.36
N TYR A 9 3.16 -26.84 -1.90
CA TYR A 9 3.60 -28.01 -1.10
C TYR A 9 3.73 -29.28 -1.93
N GLY A 10 3.72 -29.18 -3.27
CA GLY A 10 4.01 -30.31 -4.13
C GLY A 10 5.47 -30.75 -4.04
N GLU A 11 5.76 -31.97 -4.47
CA GLU A 11 7.14 -32.48 -4.55
C GLU A 11 8.04 -31.58 -5.39
N THR A 12 9.24 -31.28 -4.88
CA THR A 12 10.17 -30.30 -5.48
C THR A 12 11.52 -30.89 -5.81
N ASP A 13 11.67 -32.22 -5.72
CA ASP A 13 12.94 -32.96 -5.97
C ASP A 13 14.11 -32.39 -5.12
N GLY A 14 13.84 -32.07 -3.86
CA GLY A 14 14.81 -31.50 -2.92
C GLY A 14 15.16 -30.02 -3.10
N LYS A 15 14.51 -29.32 -4.06
CA LYS A 15 14.70 -27.89 -4.28
C LYS A 15 13.61 -27.08 -3.57
N LEU A 16 13.88 -25.80 -3.30
CA LEU A 16 12.84 -24.89 -2.86
C LEU A 16 11.77 -24.73 -3.94
N SER A 17 10.50 -24.73 -3.55
CA SER A 17 9.42 -24.35 -4.46
C SER A 17 9.58 -22.88 -4.89
N PRO A 18 9.02 -22.46 -6.05
CA PRO A 18 9.04 -21.05 -6.44
C PRO A 18 8.52 -20.10 -5.37
N VAL A 19 7.50 -20.51 -4.59
CA VAL A 19 6.97 -19.71 -3.49
C VAL A 19 7.99 -19.60 -2.36
N SER A 20 8.62 -20.72 -1.95
CA SER A 20 9.62 -20.72 -0.89
C SER A 20 10.89 -19.95 -1.28
N ALA A 21 11.28 -20.00 -2.56
CA ALA A 21 12.38 -19.20 -3.09
C ALA A 21 12.05 -17.70 -3.09
N LEU A 22 10.81 -17.32 -3.44
CA LEU A 22 10.32 -15.94 -3.37
C LEU A 22 10.32 -15.41 -1.93
N GLU A 23 9.83 -16.20 -0.96
CA GLU A 23 9.85 -15.87 0.46
C GLU A 23 11.28 -15.61 0.96
N ALA A 24 12.21 -16.50 0.66
CA ALA A 24 13.62 -16.38 1.06
C ALA A 24 14.29 -15.13 0.41
N ALA A 25 14.08 -14.94 -0.88
CA ALA A 25 14.67 -13.81 -1.62
C ALA A 25 14.15 -12.46 -1.12
N PHE A 26 12.83 -12.33 -0.88
CA PHE A 26 12.26 -11.07 -0.43
C PHE A 26 12.59 -10.75 1.03
N ALA A 27 12.64 -11.75 1.90
CA ALA A 27 13.12 -11.60 3.27
C ALA A 27 14.58 -11.10 3.28
N ALA A 28 15.45 -11.70 2.48
CA ALA A 28 16.85 -11.28 2.35
C ALA A 28 17.00 -9.85 1.80
N GLU A 29 16.19 -9.45 0.81
CA GLU A 29 16.21 -8.09 0.24
C GLU A 29 15.90 -7.01 1.28
N LEU A 30 15.00 -7.31 2.23
CA LEU A 30 14.63 -6.40 3.31
C LEU A 30 15.46 -6.57 4.59
N GLY A 31 16.39 -7.52 4.63
CA GLY A 31 17.15 -7.84 5.83
C GLY A 31 16.28 -8.32 6.98
N LEU A 32 15.20 -9.05 6.65
CA LEU A 32 14.25 -9.63 7.61
C LEU A 32 14.36 -11.16 7.65
N PRO A 33 14.12 -11.79 8.80
CA PRO A 33 14.22 -13.25 8.92
C PRO A 33 13.02 -13.98 8.31
N TYR A 34 11.83 -13.36 8.27
CA TYR A 34 10.60 -14.06 7.93
C TYR A 34 9.80 -13.36 6.84
N CYS A 35 9.33 -14.16 5.89
CA CYS A 35 8.41 -13.76 4.83
C CYS A 35 7.39 -14.86 4.55
N VAL A 36 6.14 -14.49 4.37
CA VAL A 36 5.04 -15.40 4.03
C VAL A 36 4.35 -14.90 2.76
N ALA A 37 4.34 -15.73 1.73
CA ALA A 37 3.65 -15.41 0.48
C ALA A 37 2.19 -15.86 0.51
N LEU A 38 1.29 -14.93 0.21
CA LEU A 38 -0.16 -15.08 0.23
C LEU A 38 -0.76 -14.75 -1.14
N ASN A 39 -2.03 -15.08 -1.33
CA ASN A 39 -2.73 -14.89 -2.61
C ASN A 39 -3.03 -13.42 -2.95
N SER A 40 -2.96 -12.49 -1.98
CA SER A 40 -3.11 -11.05 -2.19
C SER A 40 -2.53 -10.23 -1.04
N CYS A 41 -2.29 -8.93 -1.26
CA CYS A 41 -1.91 -7.99 -0.19
C CYS A 41 -3.05 -7.81 0.83
N GLY A 42 -4.30 -7.83 0.39
CA GLY A 42 -5.46 -7.83 1.31
C GLY A 42 -5.43 -8.99 2.28
N SER A 43 -5.10 -10.20 1.78
CA SER A 43 -4.88 -11.37 2.64
C SER A 43 -3.66 -11.20 3.55
N SER A 44 -2.58 -10.56 3.08
CA SER A 44 -1.40 -10.27 3.91
C SER A 44 -1.75 -9.36 5.09
N MET A 45 -2.51 -8.30 4.85
CA MET A 45 -2.98 -7.38 5.89
C MET A 45 -3.94 -8.06 6.87
N PHE A 46 -4.91 -8.84 6.37
CA PHE A 46 -5.83 -9.61 7.20
C PHE A 46 -5.07 -10.60 8.10
N VAL A 47 -4.14 -11.37 7.53
CA VAL A 47 -3.32 -12.33 8.28
C VAL A 47 -2.41 -11.61 9.28
N ALA A 48 -1.82 -10.46 8.92
CA ALA A 48 -1.03 -9.65 9.85
C ALA A 48 -1.86 -9.19 11.07
N LEU A 49 -3.07 -8.67 10.85
CA LEU A 49 -4.00 -8.29 11.91
C LEU A 49 -4.33 -9.47 12.83
N LYS A 50 -4.71 -10.63 12.24
CA LYS A 50 -5.01 -11.83 13.02
C LYS A 50 -3.80 -12.35 13.77
N SER A 51 -2.61 -12.32 13.17
CA SER A 51 -1.36 -12.73 13.80
C SER A 51 -0.90 -11.77 14.89
N ALA A 52 -1.20 -10.48 14.78
CA ALA A 52 -0.99 -9.50 15.84
C ALA A 52 -2.01 -9.62 17.00
N GLY A 53 -3.00 -10.51 16.90
CA GLY A 53 -3.96 -10.78 17.95
C GLY A 53 -5.25 -9.97 17.86
N VAL A 54 -5.51 -9.27 16.78
CA VAL A 54 -6.76 -8.51 16.59
C VAL A 54 -7.96 -9.47 16.60
N MET A 55 -8.90 -9.19 17.50
CA MET A 55 -10.15 -9.92 17.68
C MET A 55 -11.33 -9.14 17.11
N PRO A 56 -12.45 -9.82 16.80
CA PRO A 56 -13.68 -9.13 16.40
C PRO A 56 -14.11 -8.10 17.46
N GLY A 57 -14.42 -6.88 17.01
CA GLY A 57 -14.80 -5.73 17.84
C GLY A 57 -13.64 -4.86 18.30
N ASP A 58 -12.39 -5.33 18.20
CA ASP A 58 -11.23 -4.52 18.56
C ASP A 58 -11.12 -3.26 17.71
N ALA A 59 -10.79 -2.14 18.36
CA ALA A 59 -10.50 -0.90 17.66
C ALA A 59 -9.13 -0.98 16.97
N VAL A 60 -9.08 -0.69 15.67
CA VAL A 60 -7.86 -0.61 14.88
C VAL A 60 -7.78 0.74 14.20
N LEU A 61 -6.67 1.45 14.43
CA LEU A 61 -6.37 2.73 13.78
C LEU A 61 -5.98 2.49 12.32
N SER A 62 -6.39 3.39 11.42
CA SER A 62 -5.93 3.39 10.03
C SER A 62 -6.10 4.79 9.43
N ASN A 63 -5.16 5.23 8.58
CA ASN A 63 -5.35 6.48 7.86
C ASN A 63 -6.48 6.35 6.83
N CYS A 64 -7.26 7.42 6.68
CA CYS A 64 -8.46 7.41 5.83
C CYS A 64 -8.15 7.50 4.34
N PHE A 65 -7.00 8.08 3.96
CA PHE A 65 -6.53 8.07 2.58
C PHE A 65 -5.87 6.73 2.28
N THR A 66 -6.65 5.83 1.71
CA THR A 66 -6.21 4.49 1.32
C THR A 66 -7.14 3.88 0.27
N LEU A 67 -6.83 2.66 -0.18
CA LEU A 67 -7.66 1.90 -1.13
C LEU A 67 -8.51 0.84 -0.42
N ALA A 68 -9.56 0.41 -1.10
CA ALA A 68 -10.53 -0.57 -0.63
C ALA A 68 -9.98 -1.86 0.03
N PRO A 69 -8.82 -2.42 -0.34
CA PRO A 69 -8.26 -3.59 0.36
C PRO A 69 -7.93 -3.35 1.84
N VAL A 70 -7.57 -2.11 2.24
CA VAL A 70 -7.26 -1.80 3.64
C VAL A 70 -8.50 -1.87 4.53
N PRO A 71 -9.59 -1.10 4.26
CA PRO A 71 -10.83 -1.29 5.01
C PRO A 71 -11.41 -2.70 4.84
N GLY A 72 -11.21 -3.35 3.70
CA GLY A 72 -11.58 -4.74 3.49
C GLY A 72 -10.88 -5.71 4.44
N ALA A 73 -9.58 -5.54 4.70
CA ALA A 73 -8.83 -6.35 5.65
C ALA A 73 -9.29 -6.12 7.10
N LEU A 74 -9.60 -4.86 7.47
CA LEU A 74 -10.19 -4.53 8.78
C LEU A 74 -11.55 -5.20 8.98
N ALA A 75 -12.44 -5.10 7.98
CA ALA A 75 -13.75 -5.74 8.02
C ALA A 75 -13.64 -7.26 8.09
N HIS A 76 -12.73 -7.86 7.31
CA HIS A 76 -12.48 -9.30 7.31
C HIS A 76 -11.97 -9.80 8.69
N ALA A 77 -11.14 -9.00 9.37
CA ALA A 77 -10.70 -9.29 10.73
C ALA A 77 -11.78 -9.10 11.80
N GLY A 78 -12.92 -8.52 11.43
CA GLY A 78 -13.99 -8.12 12.35
C GLY A 78 -13.62 -6.90 13.19
N ALA A 79 -12.60 -6.16 12.81
CA ALA A 79 -12.15 -4.98 13.55
C ALA A 79 -13.08 -3.78 13.35
N ARG A 80 -13.16 -2.93 14.38
CA ARG A 80 -13.83 -1.64 14.33
C ARG A 80 -12.80 -0.57 13.91
N PRO A 81 -12.91 0.02 12.72
CA PRO A 81 -11.95 1.01 12.26
C PRO A 81 -12.07 2.32 13.06
N VAL A 82 -10.92 2.88 13.42
CA VAL A 82 -10.75 4.23 13.95
C VAL A 82 -9.91 4.99 12.93
N LEU A 83 -10.58 5.77 12.09
CA LEU A 83 -9.93 6.44 10.98
C LEU A 83 -9.18 7.68 11.47
N VAL A 84 -7.91 7.78 11.08
CA VAL A 84 -7.03 8.91 11.37
C VAL A 84 -7.01 9.84 10.17
N ASP A 85 -7.08 11.13 10.44
CA ASP A 85 -7.06 12.19 9.42
C ASP A 85 -5.71 12.28 8.70
N VAL A 86 -5.61 13.11 7.67
CA VAL A 86 -4.40 13.26 6.86
C VAL A 86 -3.92 14.71 6.83
N CYS A 87 -2.62 14.88 6.53
CA CYS A 87 -1.97 16.15 6.29
C CYS A 87 -2.05 16.55 4.80
N ASP A 88 -1.62 17.77 4.48
CA ASP A 88 -1.64 18.31 3.12
C ASP A 88 -0.70 17.58 2.15
N ASP A 89 0.28 16.85 2.66
CA ASP A 89 1.19 15.99 1.93
C ASP A 89 0.64 14.57 1.71
N TYR A 90 -0.64 14.35 2.06
CA TYR A 90 -1.38 13.08 1.92
C TYR A 90 -0.96 11.99 2.91
N THR A 91 -0.11 12.29 3.87
CA THR A 91 0.32 11.35 4.91
C THR A 91 -0.60 11.41 6.14
N ILE A 92 -0.47 10.42 7.02
CA ILE A 92 -1.25 10.34 8.27
C ILE A 92 -0.96 11.53 9.19
N ASP A 93 -1.98 12.12 9.80
CA ASP A 93 -1.84 13.14 10.86
C ASP A 93 -1.47 12.49 12.20
N LEU A 94 -0.22 12.68 12.63
CA LEU A 94 0.29 12.10 13.87
C LEU A 94 -0.36 12.70 15.13
N ALA A 95 -0.83 13.94 15.08
CA ALA A 95 -1.53 14.56 16.23
C ALA A 95 -2.92 13.95 16.38
N ASP A 96 -3.65 13.72 15.27
CA ASP A 96 -4.92 13.01 15.27
C ASP A 96 -4.74 11.54 15.66
N LEU A 97 -3.66 10.88 15.23
CA LEU A 97 -3.32 9.52 15.64
C LEU A 97 -3.23 9.39 17.17
N VAL A 98 -2.48 10.27 17.83
CA VAL A 98 -2.34 10.28 19.30
C VAL A 98 -3.71 10.49 19.96
N ARG A 99 -4.47 11.47 19.48
CA ARG A 99 -5.80 11.79 20.02
C ARG A 99 -6.75 10.61 19.93
N LYS A 100 -6.80 9.96 18.76
CA LYS A 100 -7.69 8.82 18.49
C LYS A 100 -7.24 7.53 19.17
N ALA A 101 -5.94 7.30 19.29
CA ALA A 101 -5.42 6.18 20.07
C ALA A 101 -5.88 6.26 21.53
N ARG A 102 -5.76 7.42 22.15
CA ARG A 102 -6.18 7.64 23.54
C ARG A 102 -7.69 7.51 23.73
N SER A 103 -8.48 8.10 22.84
CA SER A 103 -9.94 8.09 22.98
C SER A 103 -10.56 6.73 22.65
N SER A 104 -9.99 5.94 21.77
CA SER A 104 -10.52 4.64 21.35
C SER A 104 -9.95 3.44 22.11
N GLY A 105 -8.80 3.62 22.77
CA GLY A 105 -8.03 2.53 23.38
C GLY A 105 -7.38 1.58 22.39
N ALA A 106 -7.38 1.91 21.09
CA ALA A 106 -6.81 1.07 20.04
C ALA A 106 -5.32 0.81 20.26
N LYS A 107 -4.90 -0.44 20.06
CA LYS A 107 -3.53 -0.93 20.22
C LYS A 107 -2.87 -1.40 18.95
N THR A 108 -3.54 -1.23 17.81
CA THR A 108 -3.01 -1.60 16.49
C THR A 108 -3.28 -0.48 15.50
N LEU A 109 -2.26 -0.15 14.69
CA LEU A 109 -2.35 0.74 13.54
C LEU A 109 -2.06 -0.06 12.27
N LEU A 110 -3.01 -0.08 11.34
CA LEU A 110 -2.78 -0.49 9.95
C LEU A 110 -2.55 0.79 9.13
N LEU A 111 -1.29 1.12 8.92
CA LEU A 111 -0.83 2.30 8.18
C LEU A 111 -0.75 1.99 6.69
N SER A 112 -1.45 2.74 5.86
CA SER A 112 -1.30 2.65 4.40
C SER A 112 -0.37 3.75 3.87
N HIS A 113 0.73 3.36 3.22
CA HIS A 113 1.59 4.27 2.45
C HIS A 113 0.95 4.55 1.09
N MET A 114 -0.22 5.20 1.13
CA MET A 114 -1.06 5.39 -0.04
C MET A 114 -0.33 6.14 -1.16
N ARG A 115 -0.32 5.55 -2.36
CA ARG A 115 0.35 6.09 -3.55
C ARG A 115 1.85 6.36 -3.37
N GLY A 116 2.48 5.72 -2.38
CA GLY A 116 3.90 5.85 -2.13
C GLY A 116 4.29 7.12 -1.38
N HIS A 117 3.33 7.81 -0.71
CA HIS A 117 3.63 8.86 0.25
C HIS A 117 3.97 8.25 1.60
N ILE A 118 5.17 8.54 2.10
CA ILE A 118 5.71 8.00 3.35
C ILE A 118 5.77 9.13 4.36
N CYS A 119 5.11 8.98 5.51
CA CYS A 119 5.19 9.94 6.59
C CYS A 119 6.56 9.89 7.29
N ASP A 120 6.82 10.81 8.22
CA ASP A 120 7.97 10.70 9.10
C ASP A 120 7.88 9.42 9.94
N MET A 121 8.56 8.36 9.46
CA MET A 121 8.51 7.04 10.06
C MET A 121 9.26 6.97 11.39
N GLN A 122 10.24 7.85 11.61
CA GLN A 122 10.92 7.95 12.91
C GLN A 122 9.95 8.48 13.94
N ARG A 123 9.30 9.62 13.66
CA ARG A 123 8.33 10.20 14.58
C ARG A 123 7.10 9.31 14.77
N LEU A 124 6.61 8.66 13.70
CA LEU A 124 5.52 7.68 13.83
C LEU A 124 5.89 6.51 14.75
N SER A 125 7.11 5.96 14.62
CA SER A 125 7.57 4.86 15.47
C SER A 125 7.66 5.27 16.95
N GLU A 126 8.13 6.49 17.23
CA GLU A 126 8.11 7.05 18.59
C GLU A 126 6.69 7.16 19.15
N VAL A 127 5.76 7.73 18.38
CA VAL A 127 4.35 7.82 18.75
C VAL A 127 3.75 6.44 19.00
N CYS A 128 4.02 5.46 18.15
CA CYS A 128 3.53 4.10 18.35
C CYS A 128 4.08 3.48 19.64
N ALA A 129 5.37 3.67 19.93
CA ALA A 129 5.99 3.19 21.18
C ALA A 129 5.39 3.87 22.41
N GLU A 130 5.27 5.22 22.40
CA GLU A 130 4.66 6.01 23.49
C GLU A 130 3.22 5.62 23.81
N GLN A 131 2.42 5.26 22.79
CA GLN A 131 1.01 4.89 22.95
C GLN A 131 0.80 3.36 23.08
N GLY A 132 1.85 2.55 22.98
CA GLY A 132 1.79 1.09 23.01
C GLY A 132 1.00 0.52 21.81
N ILE A 133 1.24 1.06 20.62
CA ILE A 133 0.58 0.69 19.36
C ILE A 133 1.46 -0.26 18.56
N ALA A 134 0.94 -1.41 18.18
CA ALA A 134 1.55 -2.30 17.19
C ALA A 134 1.31 -1.75 15.78
N LEU A 135 2.38 -1.39 15.07
CA LEU A 135 2.33 -0.89 13.71
C LEU A 135 2.35 -2.05 12.70
N ILE A 136 1.40 -2.06 11.78
CA ILE A 136 1.37 -2.90 10.57
C ILE A 136 1.39 -1.96 9.37
N GLU A 137 2.32 -2.16 8.44
CA GLU A 137 2.50 -1.30 7.27
C GLU A 137 1.86 -1.92 6.02
N ASP A 138 0.91 -1.22 5.39
CA ASP A 138 0.49 -1.50 4.01
C ASP A 138 1.47 -0.84 3.04
N CYS A 139 2.36 -1.65 2.51
CA CYS A 139 3.41 -1.27 1.57
C CYS A 139 3.04 -1.57 0.11
N ALA A 140 1.75 -1.65 -0.22
CA ALA A 140 1.29 -1.97 -1.57
C ALA A 140 1.78 -0.99 -2.66
N HIS A 141 2.25 0.20 -2.28
CA HIS A 141 2.79 1.23 -3.17
C HIS A 141 4.23 1.65 -2.86
N THR A 142 4.94 0.92 -1.99
CA THR A 142 6.26 1.32 -1.52
C THR A 142 7.32 0.20 -1.58
N MET A 143 7.10 -0.84 -2.39
CA MET A 143 8.14 -1.84 -2.61
C MET A 143 9.38 -1.18 -3.24
N GLY A 144 10.54 -1.30 -2.58
CA GLY A 144 11.78 -0.62 -2.96
C GLY A 144 11.91 0.82 -2.44
N ALA A 145 10.94 1.32 -1.68
CA ALA A 145 10.98 2.65 -1.05
C ALA A 145 11.40 2.57 0.44
N GLY A 146 11.72 3.73 1.03
CA GLY A 146 12.14 3.81 2.43
C GLY A 146 12.10 5.22 2.99
N TRP A 147 12.45 5.34 4.26
CA TRP A 147 12.61 6.58 4.99
C TRP A 147 13.93 6.58 5.76
N ALA A 148 14.74 7.62 5.61
CA ALA A 148 16.03 7.78 6.28
C ALA A 148 16.94 6.53 6.17
N GLY A 149 16.97 5.91 4.97
CA GLY A 149 17.80 4.72 4.68
C GLY A 149 17.22 3.40 5.14
N ARG A 150 16.04 3.38 5.77
CA ARG A 150 15.35 2.16 6.22
C ARG A 150 14.13 1.87 5.35
N ALA A 151 14.04 0.65 4.81
CA ALA A 151 12.98 0.24 3.92
C ALA A 151 11.59 0.27 4.62
N THR A 152 10.54 0.66 3.87
CA THR A 152 9.15 0.47 4.32
C THR A 152 8.85 -1.01 4.53
N GLY A 153 7.89 -1.30 5.41
CA GLY A 153 7.56 -2.67 5.82
C GLY A 153 8.52 -3.25 6.86
N THR A 154 9.53 -2.48 7.29
CA THR A 154 10.48 -2.90 8.33
C THR A 154 10.39 -2.10 9.63
N TRP A 155 9.55 -1.05 9.64
CA TRP A 155 9.40 -0.13 10.77
C TRP A 155 8.47 -0.66 11.86
N GLY A 156 7.45 -1.42 11.46
CA GLY A 156 6.46 -1.99 12.35
C GLY A 156 6.67 -3.45 12.72
N LEU A 157 5.63 -4.02 13.33
CA LEU A 157 5.53 -5.43 13.68
C LEU A 157 5.46 -6.31 12.42
N ALA A 158 4.80 -5.83 11.35
CA ALA A 158 4.71 -6.49 10.06
C ALA A 158 4.60 -5.49 8.91
N GLY A 159 5.13 -5.87 7.73
CA GLY A 159 4.94 -5.17 6.47
C GLY A 159 4.20 -6.05 5.46
N CYS A 160 3.25 -5.47 4.72
CA CYS A 160 2.42 -6.15 3.75
C CYS A 160 2.62 -5.55 2.35
N PHE A 161 3.08 -6.35 1.39
CA PHE A 161 3.40 -5.91 0.03
C PHE A 161 2.47 -6.55 -1.00
N SER A 162 2.24 -5.85 -2.11
CA SER A 162 1.36 -6.30 -3.19
C SER A 162 2.15 -6.68 -4.44
N LEU A 163 1.75 -7.80 -5.03
CA LEU A 163 2.23 -8.28 -6.33
C LEU A 163 1.13 -8.23 -7.42
N GLN A 164 0.09 -7.43 -7.18
CA GLN A 164 -0.98 -7.21 -8.16
C GLN A 164 -0.45 -6.50 -9.41
N SER A 165 -1.08 -6.70 -10.57
CA SER A 165 -0.61 -6.26 -11.90
C SER A 165 -0.11 -4.82 -12.02
N TYR A 166 -0.61 -3.92 -11.19
CA TYR A 166 -0.25 -2.48 -11.22
C TYR A 166 0.80 -2.09 -10.17
N LYS A 167 1.54 -3.05 -9.61
CA LYS A 167 2.55 -2.81 -8.57
C LYS A 167 3.97 -2.88 -9.11
N HIS A 168 4.94 -2.55 -8.28
CA HIS A 168 6.35 -2.41 -8.64
C HIS A 168 6.97 -3.73 -9.11
N ALA A 169 6.66 -4.83 -8.42
CA ALA A 169 6.78 -6.19 -8.93
C ALA A 169 5.38 -6.77 -9.04
N ASN A 170 5.11 -7.56 -10.07
CA ASN A 170 3.75 -8.08 -10.28
C ASN A 170 3.73 -9.51 -10.81
N SER A 171 2.69 -10.24 -10.39
CA SER A 171 2.43 -11.62 -10.82
C SER A 171 0.96 -11.84 -11.19
N GLY A 172 0.25 -10.74 -11.51
CA GLY A 172 -1.21 -10.74 -11.67
C GLY A 172 -1.89 -10.46 -10.36
N GLU A 173 -1.82 -11.40 -9.43
CA GLU A 173 -2.24 -11.29 -8.04
C GLU A 173 -1.18 -11.89 -7.13
N GLY A 174 -1.10 -11.41 -5.88
CA GLY A 174 -0.21 -11.90 -4.85
C GLY A 174 0.05 -10.88 -3.74
N GLY A 175 0.51 -11.39 -2.60
CA GLY A 175 0.94 -10.57 -1.47
C GLY A 175 2.08 -11.22 -0.71
N LEU A 176 2.87 -10.39 -0.05
CA LEU A 176 3.95 -10.81 0.83
C LEU A 176 3.75 -10.16 2.19
N LEU A 177 3.87 -10.95 3.26
CA LEU A 177 3.89 -10.48 4.64
C LEU A 177 5.30 -10.70 5.17
N VAL A 178 5.92 -9.66 5.72
CA VAL A 178 7.26 -9.74 6.31
C VAL A 178 7.23 -9.33 7.78
N THR A 179 8.09 -9.93 8.59
CA THR A 179 8.19 -9.62 10.03
C THR A 179 9.53 -10.07 10.62
N ARG A 180 9.87 -9.54 11.80
CA ARG A 180 10.97 -10.05 12.64
C ARG A 180 10.46 -10.95 13.77
N ASP A 181 9.16 -10.94 14.03
CA ASP A 181 8.53 -11.67 15.13
C ASP A 181 8.28 -13.12 14.73
N PRO A 182 8.91 -14.10 15.40
CA PRO A 182 8.75 -15.51 15.07
C PRO A 182 7.35 -16.05 15.36
N ASP A 183 6.66 -15.55 16.37
CA ASP A 183 5.30 -15.98 16.70
C ASP A 183 4.30 -15.46 15.67
N LEU A 184 4.44 -14.19 15.22
CA LEU A 184 3.66 -13.64 14.14
C LEU A 184 3.89 -14.43 12.83
N ALA A 185 5.15 -14.73 12.49
CA ALA A 185 5.48 -15.48 11.29
C ALA A 185 4.90 -16.90 11.31
N ALA A 186 5.02 -17.63 12.42
CA ALA A 186 4.45 -18.96 12.56
C ALA A 186 2.92 -18.94 12.41
N ARG A 187 2.24 -18.01 13.09
CA ARG A 187 0.79 -17.84 12.96
C ARG A 187 0.40 -17.47 11.53
N ALA A 188 1.13 -16.58 10.88
CA ALA A 188 0.87 -16.19 9.49
C ALA A 188 1.00 -17.37 8.53
N ILE A 189 2.02 -18.22 8.70
CA ILE A 189 2.20 -19.44 7.92
C ILE A 189 1.02 -20.41 8.15
N LEU A 190 0.60 -20.62 9.38
CA LEU A 190 -0.55 -21.48 9.71
C LEU A 190 -1.85 -20.92 9.13
N TYR A 191 -2.15 -19.63 9.33
CA TYR A 191 -3.32 -18.94 8.75
C TYR A 191 -3.33 -19.01 7.22
N SER A 192 -2.15 -18.92 6.57
CA SER A 192 -2.06 -19.03 5.11
C SER A 192 -2.58 -20.37 4.59
N GLY A 193 -2.55 -21.41 5.43
CA GLY A 193 -3.01 -22.73 5.10
C GLY A 193 -1.90 -23.72 4.84
N SER A 194 -0.84 -23.69 5.65
CA SER A 194 0.33 -24.57 5.52
C SER A 194 0.01 -26.02 5.84
N TYR A 195 -1.12 -26.32 6.48
CA TYR A 195 -1.31 -27.60 7.16
C TYR A 195 -0.13 -27.83 8.13
N MET A 196 0.51 -29.00 8.09
CA MET A 196 1.74 -29.29 8.85
C MET A 196 3.01 -29.19 7.98
N PHE A 197 2.90 -28.60 6.76
CA PHE A 197 4.02 -28.45 5.82
C PHE A 197 4.81 -27.14 6.01
N TYR A 198 4.83 -26.60 7.23
CA TYR A 198 5.53 -25.33 7.52
C TYR A 198 7.05 -25.42 7.27
N ALA A 199 7.65 -26.64 7.34
CA ALA A 199 9.04 -26.86 6.96
C ALA A 199 9.36 -26.52 5.49
N ALA A 200 8.36 -26.46 4.62
CA ALA A 200 8.52 -26.11 3.21
C ALA A 200 8.57 -24.60 2.93
N HIS A 201 8.48 -23.74 3.95
CA HIS A 201 8.62 -22.28 3.77
C HIS A 201 10.11 -21.87 3.77
N GLY A 202 10.47 -20.93 2.87
CA GLY A 202 11.86 -20.52 2.65
C GLY A 202 12.42 -19.56 3.71
N ALA A 203 11.55 -18.80 4.38
CA ALA A 203 11.92 -17.82 5.40
C ALA A 203 10.96 -17.95 6.59
N ARG A 204 11.18 -18.96 7.42
CA ARG A 204 10.31 -19.37 8.52
C ARG A 204 11.04 -19.44 9.87
N PRO A 205 10.31 -19.32 10.99
CA PRO A 205 10.89 -19.60 12.31
C PRO A 205 11.17 -21.09 12.53
N ASP A 206 11.87 -21.38 13.63
CA ASP A 206 12.16 -22.74 14.08
C ASP A 206 10.87 -23.50 14.39
N GLU A 207 10.95 -24.85 14.31
CA GLU A 207 9.81 -25.75 14.46
C GLU A 207 9.14 -25.64 15.84
N ALA A 208 9.92 -25.41 16.90
CA ALA A 208 9.43 -25.20 18.25
C ALA A 208 8.43 -24.03 18.40
N VAL A 209 8.52 -23.02 17.51
CA VAL A 209 7.58 -21.90 17.52
C VAL A 209 6.20 -22.37 17.05
N PHE A 210 6.15 -23.22 16.02
CA PHE A 210 4.89 -23.77 15.50
C PHE A 210 4.17 -24.67 16.52
N GLU A 211 4.90 -25.37 17.39
CA GLU A 211 4.31 -26.22 18.43
C GLU A 211 3.38 -25.44 19.36
N ARG A 212 3.65 -24.14 19.60
CA ARG A 212 2.78 -23.28 20.42
C ARG A 212 1.47 -22.88 19.73
N TRP A 213 1.45 -22.85 18.38
CA TRP A 213 0.38 -22.23 17.62
C TRP A 213 -0.44 -23.18 16.75
N LYS A 214 0.10 -24.36 16.39
CA LYS A 214 -0.47 -25.26 15.36
C LYS A 214 -1.90 -25.73 15.65
N TYR A 215 -2.28 -25.84 16.92
CA TYR A 215 -3.63 -26.25 17.30
C TYR A 215 -4.57 -25.07 17.61
N ASN A 216 -4.03 -23.85 17.71
CA ASN A 216 -4.78 -22.65 18.06
C ASN A 216 -4.95 -21.69 16.86
N THR A 217 -4.44 -22.05 15.69
CA THR A 217 -4.46 -21.19 14.51
C THR A 217 -5.21 -21.87 13.37
N PRO A 218 -6.38 -21.36 12.95
CA PRO A 218 -7.16 -21.95 11.87
C PRO A 218 -6.49 -21.76 10.51
N ASN A 219 -6.84 -22.62 9.56
CA ASN A 219 -6.39 -22.56 8.18
C ASN A 219 -7.39 -21.76 7.34
N PHE A 220 -6.99 -20.59 6.80
CA PHE A 220 -7.84 -19.74 5.95
C PHE A 220 -7.66 -19.97 4.44
N SER A 221 -6.75 -20.88 4.05
CA SER A 221 -6.53 -21.25 2.64
C SER A 221 -6.13 -20.09 1.72
N LEU A 222 -5.27 -19.18 2.19
CA LEU A 222 -4.84 -17.95 1.51
C LEU A 222 -3.47 -18.09 0.82
N ARG A 223 -3.05 -19.32 0.51
CA ARG A 223 -1.74 -19.64 -0.05
C ARG A 223 -1.51 -19.00 -1.42
N MET A 224 -0.28 -18.55 -1.65
CA MET A 224 0.19 -18.30 -3.00
C MET A 224 0.51 -19.63 -3.71
N GLY A 225 0.18 -19.74 -4.97
CA GLY A 225 0.61 -20.85 -5.83
C GLY A 225 2.01 -20.63 -6.42
N ASN A 226 2.60 -21.69 -7.01
CA ASN A 226 3.93 -21.61 -7.60
C ASN A 226 4.00 -20.72 -8.86
N LEU A 227 2.94 -20.62 -9.63
CA LEU A 227 2.94 -19.82 -10.88
C LEU A 227 3.13 -18.31 -10.62
N PRO A 228 2.30 -17.63 -9.78
CA PRO A 228 2.54 -16.22 -9.46
C PRO A 228 3.90 -16.00 -8.79
N ALA A 229 4.37 -16.90 -7.93
CA ALA A 229 5.69 -16.78 -7.33
C ALA A 229 6.83 -16.85 -8.36
N ALA A 230 6.75 -17.77 -9.33
CA ALA A 230 7.72 -17.88 -10.41
C ALA A 230 7.75 -16.66 -11.34
N LEU A 231 6.63 -15.93 -11.47
CA LEU A 231 6.56 -14.66 -12.19
C LEU A 231 7.14 -13.49 -11.38
N ALA A 232 6.93 -13.47 -10.06
CA ALA A 232 7.39 -12.40 -9.18
C ALA A 232 8.90 -12.47 -8.88
N LEU A 233 9.42 -13.66 -8.58
CA LEU A 233 10.79 -13.87 -8.14
C LEU A 233 11.86 -13.19 -9.02
N PRO A 234 11.88 -13.34 -10.37
CA PRO A 234 12.88 -12.71 -11.22
C PRO A 234 12.76 -11.17 -11.31
N GLN A 235 11.72 -10.58 -10.72
CA GLN A 235 11.49 -9.13 -10.72
C GLN A 235 12.08 -8.43 -9.50
N LEU A 236 12.61 -9.17 -8.52
CA LEU A 236 13.26 -8.64 -7.33
C LEU A 236 14.70 -8.17 -7.64
N GLY A 237 15.33 -7.52 -6.67
CA GLY A 237 16.72 -7.07 -6.75
C GLY A 237 16.96 -6.03 -7.86
N PRO A 238 17.94 -6.25 -8.76
CA PRO A 238 18.35 -5.26 -9.74
C PRO A 238 17.24 -4.76 -10.67
N LEU A 239 16.30 -5.63 -11.06
CA LEU A 239 15.18 -5.25 -11.93
C LEU A 239 14.19 -4.34 -11.22
N LEU A 240 13.89 -4.61 -9.94
CA LEU A 240 13.04 -3.76 -9.12
C LEU A 240 13.67 -2.37 -8.93
N ALA A 241 14.97 -2.32 -8.60
CA ALA A 241 15.73 -1.09 -8.45
C ALA A 241 15.78 -0.26 -9.75
N ASP A 242 15.96 -0.90 -10.91
CA ASP A 242 15.93 -0.23 -12.22
C ASP A 242 14.55 0.38 -12.50
N ARG A 243 13.49 -0.37 -12.29
CA ARG A 243 12.11 0.14 -12.44
C ARG A 243 11.85 1.33 -11.53
N GLY A 244 12.29 1.27 -10.25
CA GLY A 244 12.17 2.37 -9.30
C GLY A 244 12.82 3.65 -9.81
N ARG A 245 14.06 3.58 -10.29
CA ARG A 245 14.76 4.73 -10.89
C ARG A 245 14.00 5.30 -12.09
N ARG A 246 13.51 4.43 -12.99
CA ARG A 246 12.76 4.83 -14.18
C ARG A 246 11.42 5.48 -13.85
N TRP A 247 10.70 5.03 -12.83
CA TRP A 247 9.49 5.71 -12.34
C TRP A 247 9.81 7.06 -11.75
N ASN A 248 10.83 7.15 -10.89
CA ASN A 248 11.23 8.42 -10.26
C ASN A 248 11.69 9.46 -11.29
N GLN A 249 12.33 9.03 -12.37
CA GLN A 249 12.69 9.91 -13.47
C GLN A 249 11.45 10.53 -14.14
N ARG A 250 10.42 9.73 -14.42
CA ARG A 250 9.16 10.20 -14.99
C ARG A 250 8.39 11.13 -14.05
N TYR A 251 8.37 10.75 -12.78
CA TYR A 251 7.81 11.61 -11.74
C TYR A 251 8.51 12.97 -11.71
N HIS A 252 9.83 12.98 -11.78
CA HIS A 252 10.63 14.20 -11.79
C HIS A 252 10.35 15.08 -13.01
N TRP A 253 10.38 14.53 -14.22
CA TRP A 253 10.04 15.26 -15.44
C TRP A 253 8.66 15.91 -15.36
N LEU A 254 7.67 15.13 -14.92
CA LEU A 254 6.29 15.61 -14.89
C LEU A 254 6.06 16.62 -13.76
N SER A 255 6.58 16.35 -12.56
CA SER A 255 6.43 17.29 -11.43
C SER A 255 7.14 18.63 -11.70
N GLN A 256 8.31 18.62 -12.32
CA GLN A 256 8.99 19.85 -12.75
C GLN A 256 8.20 20.59 -13.83
N ALA A 257 7.68 19.88 -14.83
CA ALA A 257 6.88 20.51 -15.89
C ALA A 257 5.55 21.10 -15.39
N LEU A 258 5.02 20.60 -14.26
CA LEU A 258 3.81 21.13 -13.62
C LEU A 258 4.11 22.18 -12.53
N ALA A 259 5.38 22.38 -12.16
CA ALA A 259 5.76 23.33 -11.13
C ALA A 259 5.33 24.76 -11.52
N GLY A 260 4.79 25.52 -10.55
CA GLY A 260 4.34 26.89 -10.77
C GLY A 260 3.05 27.02 -11.60
N THR A 261 2.37 25.94 -11.94
CA THR A 261 1.08 25.99 -12.64
C THR A 261 0.01 26.61 -11.72
N PRO A 262 -0.62 27.74 -12.10
CA PRO A 262 -1.67 28.36 -11.29
C PRO A 262 -2.83 27.39 -11.00
N GLY A 263 -3.28 27.32 -9.73
CA GLY A 263 -4.39 26.47 -9.32
C GLY A 263 -4.04 24.97 -9.19
N LEU A 264 -2.75 24.58 -9.31
CA LEU A 264 -2.29 23.22 -9.15
C LEU A 264 -1.15 23.15 -8.14
N THR A 265 -1.18 22.14 -7.25
CA THR A 265 -0.12 21.90 -6.27
C THR A 265 0.31 20.44 -6.32
N VAL A 266 1.61 20.20 -6.48
CA VAL A 266 2.26 18.90 -6.26
C VAL A 266 2.99 18.99 -4.93
N PRO A 267 2.72 18.11 -3.94
CA PRO A 267 3.41 18.17 -2.66
C PRO A 267 4.91 17.90 -2.82
N ALA A 268 5.72 18.63 -2.04
CA ALA A 268 7.14 18.37 -1.98
C ALA A 268 7.42 17.02 -1.32
N ARG A 269 8.42 16.29 -1.81
CA ARG A 269 8.91 15.07 -1.19
C ARG A 269 10.02 15.42 -0.20
N PRO A 270 9.95 14.97 1.07
CA PRO A 270 11.01 15.20 2.04
C PRO A 270 12.34 14.56 1.62
N ALA A 271 13.46 15.16 1.98
CA ALA A 271 14.80 14.63 1.63
C ALA A 271 15.07 13.25 2.25
N GLN A 272 14.43 12.92 3.36
CA GLN A 272 14.54 11.63 4.03
C GLN A 272 13.79 10.50 3.30
N GLU A 273 12.84 10.86 2.43
CA GLU A 273 12.00 9.90 1.71
C GLU A 273 12.74 9.36 0.48
N GLN A 274 13.00 8.06 0.46
CA GLN A 274 13.43 7.32 -0.73
C GLN A 274 12.19 6.74 -1.40
N TYR A 275 11.52 7.53 -2.23
CA TYR A 275 10.27 7.13 -2.85
C TYR A 275 10.45 6.28 -4.12
N VAL A 276 9.41 5.54 -4.48
CA VAL A 276 9.23 4.90 -5.80
C VAL A 276 7.87 5.34 -6.33
N ALA A 277 7.85 6.38 -7.16
CA ALA A 277 6.64 7.04 -7.60
C ALA A 277 6.11 6.47 -8.93
N SER A 278 5.34 5.41 -8.88
CA SER A 278 4.66 4.83 -10.07
C SER A 278 3.40 5.61 -10.50
N SER A 279 3.06 6.68 -9.78
CA SER A 279 2.00 7.64 -10.10
C SER A 279 2.35 9.03 -9.54
N LEU A 280 1.72 10.07 -10.07
CA LEU A 280 1.84 11.43 -9.57
C LEU A 280 0.49 11.89 -9.04
N GLN A 281 0.48 12.38 -7.81
CA GLN A 281 -0.67 13.02 -7.18
C GLN A 281 -0.46 14.53 -7.19
N PHE A 282 -1.54 15.25 -7.47
CA PHE A 282 -1.59 16.71 -7.39
C PHE A 282 -2.96 17.16 -6.91
N SER A 283 -3.02 18.32 -6.30
CA SER A 283 -4.26 18.93 -5.82
C SER A 283 -4.64 20.12 -6.68
N LEU A 284 -5.96 20.33 -6.80
CA LEU A 284 -6.60 21.49 -7.41
C LEU A 284 -7.33 22.30 -6.31
N PRO A 285 -6.58 23.01 -5.44
CA PRO A 285 -7.15 23.64 -4.26
C PRO A 285 -8.16 24.73 -4.65
N GLY A 286 -9.30 24.75 -3.95
CA GLY A 286 -10.32 25.79 -4.13
C GLY A 286 -11.20 25.64 -5.37
N LEU A 287 -10.95 24.68 -6.26
CA LEU A 287 -11.83 24.44 -7.40
C LEU A 287 -13.13 23.76 -6.96
N ALA A 288 -14.25 24.30 -7.43
CA ALA A 288 -15.55 23.66 -7.24
C ALA A 288 -15.63 22.30 -7.97
N PRO A 289 -16.43 21.34 -7.49
CA PRO A 289 -16.56 20.01 -8.11
C PRO A 289 -16.88 20.04 -9.61
N ALA A 290 -17.76 20.96 -10.05
CA ALA A 290 -18.10 21.13 -11.47
C ALA A 290 -16.90 21.58 -12.32
N ALA A 291 -16.04 22.44 -11.78
CA ALA A 291 -14.81 22.88 -12.45
C ALA A 291 -13.80 21.75 -12.57
N ILE A 292 -13.64 20.93 -11.53
CA ILE A 292 -12.79 19.74 -11.58
C ILE A 292 -13.32 18.74 -12.62
N GLN A 293 -14.63 18.52 -12.69
CA GLN A 293 -15.22 17.67 -13.73
C GLN A 293 -14.96 18.21 -15.14
N GLY A 294 -15.08 19.54 -15.34
CA GLY A 294 -14.74 20.19 -16.60
C GLY A 294 -13.27 20.00 -16.99
N PHE A 295 -12.35 20.19 -16.03
CA PHE A 295 -10.93 19.92 -16.22
C PHE A 295 -10.67 18.47 -16.64
N LEU A 296 -11.27 17.51 -15.94
CA LEU A 296 -11.11 16.08 -16.25
C LEU A 296 -11.66 15.73 -17.64
N ALA A 297 -12.78 16.34 -18.04
CA ALA A 297 -13.37 16.14 -19.37
C ALA A 297 -12.46 16.70 -20.49
N LEU A 298 -11.87 17.89 -20.29
CA LEU A 298 -10.90 18.46 -21.23
C LEU A 298 -9.63 17.60 -21.35
N CYS A 299 -9.10 17.09 -20.25
CA CYS A 299 -7.98 16.16 -20.27
C CYS A 299 -8.34 14.86 -21.00
N ALA A 300 -9.49 14.26 -20.69
CA ALA A 300 -9.96 13.02 -21.32
C ALA A 300 -10.18 13.18 -22.84
N GLY A 301 -10.73 14.33 -23.28
CA GLY A 301 -10.89 14.66 -24.70
C GLY A 301 -9.55 14.76 -25.47
N ARG A 302 -8.44 14.90 -24.74
CA ARG A 302 -7.06 14.91 -25.27
C ARG A 302 -6.32 13.60 -25.00
N GLY A 303 -7.04 12.53 -24.58
CA GLY A 303 -6.50 11.19 -24.33
C GLY A 303 -5.85 11.01 -22.96
N LEU A 304 -5.94 11.99 -22.03
CA LEU A 304 -5.36 11.90 -20.69
C LEU A 304 -6.44 11.61 -19.65
N HIS A 305 -6.43 10.39 -19.09
CA HIS A 305 -7.35 9.98 -18.03
C HIS A 305 -6.74 10.17 -16.65
N ILE A 306 -7.35 11.04 -15.85
CA ILE A 306 -6.93 11.36 -14.49
C ILE A 306 -7.99 10.87 -13.52
N LYS A 307 -7.57 10.19 -12.44
CA LYS A 307 -8.45 9.81 -11.33
C LYS A 307 -8.63 11.00 -10.40
N TRP A 308 -9.86 11.33 -10.06
CA TRP A 308 -10.19 12.28 -9.00
C TRP A 308 -10.70 11.53 -7.78
N PHE A 309 -10.04 11.71 -6.63
CA PHE A 309 -10.40 11.04 -5.39
C PHE A 309 -11.63 11.63 -4.70
N GLY A 310 -11.89 12.94 -4.87
CA GLY A 310 -13.06 13.63 -4.31
C GLY A 310 -14.37 13.42 -5.07
N ALA A 311 -14.40 12.56 -6.10
CA ALA A 311 -15.61 12.29 -6.85
C ALA A 311 -16.69 11.62 -5.96
N VAL A 312 -17.92 12.15 -6.01
CA VAL A 312 -19.08 11.59 -5.29
C VAL A 312 -19.34 10.13 -5.72
N GLU A 313 -19.29 9.88 -7.04
CA GLU A 313 -19.39 8.54 -7.59
C GLU A 313 -18.00 8.01 -7.94
N PRO A 314 -17.57 6.88 -7.35
CA PRO A 314 -16.27 6.31 -7.63
C PRO A 314 -16.21 5.71 -9.04
N LYS A 315 -15.16 6.02 -9.78
CA LYS A 315 -14.83 5.35 -11.04
C LYS A 315 -13.68 4.38 -10.81
N GLY A 316 -13.91 3.10 -11.11
CA GLY A 316 -12.93 2.03 -10.97
C GLY A 316 -12.83 1.46 -9.55
N PHE A 317 -12.66 2.29 -8.54
CA PHE A 317 -12.56 1.87 -7.13
C PHE A 317 -12.96 2.98 -6.17
N THR A 318 -13.42 2.58 -4.97
CA THR A 318 -13.69 3.50 -3.85
C THR A 318 -12.38 3.97 -3.23
N SER A 319 -12.26 5.26 -2.93
CA SER A 319 -11.05 5.87 -2.39
C SER A 319 -11.29 6.85 -1.25
N VAL A 320 -12.56 7.17 -0.97
CA VAL A 320 -12.97 7.99 0.16
C VAL A 320 -13.75 7.15 1.15
N TRP A 321 -13.52 7.41 2.43
CA TRP A 321 -14.07 6.61 3.53
C TRP A 321 -15.60 6.68 3.62
N GLN A 322 -16.23 7.73 3.11
CA GLN A 322 -17.69 7.85 3.07
C GLN A 322 -18.35 6.75 2.21
N HIS A 323 -17.60 6.08 1.34
CA HIS A 323 -18.10 4.96 0.56
C HIS A 323 -18.06 3.62 1.33
N TRP A 324 -17.41 3.55 2.49
CA TRP A 324 -17.25 2.30 3.25
C TRP A 324 -18.43 2.08 4.23
N ARG A 325 -19.65 2.10 3.69
CA ARG A 325 -20.90 1.98 4.47
C ARG A 325 -21.04 0.70 5.26
N PHE A 326 -20.25 -0.32 4.95
CA PHE A 326 -20.15 -1.56 5.73
C PHE A 326 -19.55 -1.36 7.14
N PHE A 327 -19.02 -0.18 7.45
CA PHE A 327 -18.60 0.23 8.80
C PHE A 327 -19.62 1.14 9.51
N GLY A 328 -20.81 1.34 8.95
CA GLY A 328 -21.82 2.26 9.47
C GLY A 328 -21.62 3.69 9.00
N GLU A 329 -21.94 4.67 9.87
CA GLU A 329 -21.86 6.09 9.53
C GLU A 329 -20.42 6.56 9.35
N PRO A 330 -20.16 7.43 8.36
CA PRO A 330 -18.82 7.98 8.12
C PRO A 330 -18.29 8.79 9.31
N GLN A 331 -17.03 8.59 9.65
CA GLN A 331 -16.34 9.37 10.67
C GLN A 331 -16.01 10.77 10.14
N LEU A 332 -16.05 11.80 11.00
CA LEU A 332 -15.69 13.17 10.65
C LEU A 332 -14.16 13.30 10.55
N LEU A 333 -13.68 13.73 9.38
CA LEU A 333 -12.27 13.87 9.03
C LEU A 333 -12.08 15.14 8.19
N PRO A 334 -12.06 16.31 8.81
CA PRO A 334 -12.16 17.61 8.11
C PRO A 334 -10.96 17.91 7.20
N ASN A 335 -9.75 17.47 7.57
CA ASN A 335 -8.59 17.65 6.70
C ASN A 335 -8.68 16.74 5.48
N ALA A 336 -9.07 15.48 5.66
CA ALA A 336 -9.27 14.55 4.56
C ALA A 336 -10.35 15.04 3.59
N GLU A 337 -11.46 15.57 4.09
CA GLU A 337 -12.50 16.16 3.22
C GLU A 337 -11.91 17.28 2.35
N ARG A 338 -11.17 18.20 2.95
CA ARG A 338 -10.52 19.31 2.25
C ARG A 338 -9.46 18.83 1.25
N VAL A 339 -8.59 17.92 1.66
CA VAL A 339 -7.49 17.40 0.83
C VAL A 339 -8.02 16.59 -0.33
N MET A 340 -8.97 15.69 -0.08
CA MET A 340 -9.53 14.79 -1.09
C MET A 340 -10.41 15.52 -2.10
N ALA A 341 -11.03 16.66 -1.72
CA ALA A 341 -11.91 17.43 -2.58
C ALA A 341 -11.24 17.81 -3.92
N GLY A 342 -9.95 18.15 -3.90
CA GLY A 342 -9.20 18.52 -5.11
C GLY A 342 -8.14 17.50 -5.54
N LEU A 343 -8.02 16.35 -4.86
CA LEU A 343 -6.93 15.41 -5.09
C LEU A 343 -7.12 14.58 -6.36
N CYS A 344 -6.16 14.70 -7.26
CA CYS A 344 -6.07 13.98 -8.52
C CYS A 344 -4.88 13.00 -8.52
N ASP A 345 -4.99 11.93 -9.31
CA ASP A 345 -3.98 10.87 -9.43
C ASP A 345 -3.79 10.48 -10.89
N MET A 346 -2.55 10.39 -11.31
CA MET A 346 -2.15 10.02 -12.65
C MET A 346 -1.05 8.96 -12.62
N ARG A 347 -1.28 7.82 -13.30
CA ARG A 347 -0.27 6.76 -13.40
C ARG A 347 0.87 7.17 -14.31
N LEU A 348 2.05 6.62 -14.01
CA LEU A 348 3.28 6.85 -14.78
C LEU A 348 3.76 5.53 -15.42
N PRO A 349 3.19 5.12 -16.59
CA PRO A 349 3.70 3.95 -17.31
C PRO A 349 5.18 4.09 -17.65
N LEU A 350 5.96 3.02 -17.48
CA LEU A 350 7.38 3.01 -17.79
C LEU A 350 7.69 3.20 -19.29
N THR A 351 6.68 3.17 -20.15
CA THR A 351 6.78 3.43 -21.59
C THR A 351 6.85 4.92 -21.93
N LEU A 352 6.47 5.82 -21.00
CA LEU A 352 6.54 7.26 -21.24
C LEU A 352 8.00 7.72 -21.40
N SER A 353 8.25 8.51 -22.42
CA SER A 353 9.48 9.27 -22.62
C SER A 353 9.41 10.65 -21.94
N GLU A 354 10.50 11.41 -21.91
CA GLU A 354 10.48 12.79 -21.43
C GLU A 354 9.57 13.70 -22.29
N PRO A 355 9.62 13.65 -23.65
CA PRO A 355 8.65 14.37 -24.48
C PRO A 355 7.18 14.03 -24.18
N ASP A 356 6.87 12.75 -23.88
CA ASP A 356 5.51 12.37 -23.47
C ASP A 356 5.11 13.03 -22.16
N CYS A 357 6.01 13.07 -21.17
CA CYS A 357 5.76 13.75 -19.91
C CYS A 357 5.55 15.26 -20.10
N GLN A 358 6.31 15.91 -20.99
CA GLN A 358 6.12 17.32 -21.33
C GLN A 358 4.77 17.55 -22.02
N ALA A 359 4.36 16.69 -22.96
CA ALA A 359 3.06 16.76 -23.62
C ALA A 359 1.91 16.57 -22.63
N ILE A 360 2.02 15.61 -21.69
CA ILE A 360 1.05 15.40 -20.62
C ILE A 360 0.93 16.66 -19.75
N ALA A 361 2.06 17.25 -19.35
CA ALA A 361 2.06 18.48 -18.55
C ALA A 361 1.41 19.66 -19.30
N ALA A 362 1.64 19.79 -20.61
CA ALA A 362 0.98 20.81 -21.43
C ALA A 362 -0.53 20.61 -21.45
N VAL A 363 -1.01 19.36 -21.66
CA VAL A 363 -2.45 19.04 -21.61
C VAL A 363 -3.06 19.45 -20.26
N VAL A 364 -2.39 19.13 -19.14
CA VAL A 364 -2.85 19.48 -17.80
C VAL A 364 -2.93 21.01 -17.63
N ARG A 365 -1.85 21.74 -17.95
CA ARG A 365 -1.79 23.20 -17.82
C ARG A 365 -2.84 23.91 -18.66
N ASP A 366 -2.95 23.55 -19.95
CA ASP A 366 -3.89 24.18 -20.87
C ASP A 366 -5.34 23.90 -20.49
N SER A 367 -5.64 22.67 -20.06
CA SER A 367 -6.99 22.32 -19.61
C SER A 367 -7.37 23.06 -18.33
N LEU A 368 -6.43 23.19 -17.40
CA LEU A 368 -6.66 23.94 -16.15
C LEU A 368 -6.82 25.43 -16.42
N ALA A 369 -5.98 26.02 -17.26
CA ALA A 369 -6.08 27.44 -17.65
C ALA A 369 -7.45 27.77 -18.28
N GLN A 370 -7.98 26.90 -19.14
CA GLN A 370 -9.32 27.07 -19.73
C GLN A 370 -10.42 27.08 -18.68
N VAL A 371 -10.33 26.17 -17.69
CA VAL A 371 -11.32 26.11 -16.59
C VAL A 371 -11.24 27.34 -15.69
N LEU A 372 -10.03 27.79 -15.35
CA LEU A 372 -9.84 28.99 -14.51
C LEU A 372 -10.34 30.24 -15.22
N ALA A 373 -10.08 30.38 -16.53
CA ALA A 373 -10.59 31.52 -17.31
C ALA A 373 -12.12 31.55 -17.41
N ALA A 374 -12.78 30.39 -17.39
CA ALA A 374 -14.26 30.33 -17.41
C ALA A 374 -14.90 30.64 -16.04
N GLN A 375 -14.13 30.76 -14.97
CA GLN A 375 -14.60 31.12 -13.63
C GLN A 375 -14.33 32.60 -13.27
N ALA A 376 -13.44 33.27 -14.01
CA ALA A 376 -13.12 34.69 -13.88
C ALA A 376 -14.13 35.57 -14.62
#